data_a0e30cc56a36494edfef7a604d66391d
#
_entry.id   a0e30cc56a36494edfef7a604d66391d
#
_cell.length_a   1.000
_cell.length_b   1.000
_cell.length_c   1.000
_cell.angle_alpha   90.00
_cell.angle_beta   90.00
_cell.angle_gamma   90.00
#
_symmetry.space_group_name_H-M   'P 1'
#
loop_
_entity.id
_entity.type
_entity.pdbx_description
1 polymer ?
#
loop_
_entity_poly.entity_id
_entity_poly.type
_entity_poly.pdbx_seq_one_letter_code
_entity_poly.pdbx_strand_id
1 'polypeptide(L)'
;MLVQLFGSAVYGVDAHLITIEVNIDKGIGYHLVGLPDNAIKESNFRIAAALQNIGYRLPGKKITINMAPADLRKEGSAYDLTLAIGILAASEQLKTDTLKDYLVMGEIALDGSLRPIKGALPIAIQALKDGFKGFILPQENAQEAAIVSGIDVYGMSTLLEVIDFFEGKSTIEPLIINTREIFEQQLRFPELDFADVKGQETIKRCMEIAAAGGHNIILIGPPGAGKTMLAKRLPSILPPMSLGEALETTKIHSVLGRVKEKGLVHSRPFRAPHHTISDVALVGGGQYPQPGEISLAHNGVLFLDELPEFKRSVLEVMRQPLEDREVTISRAKFTVTYPSSFMLVASMNPSPSGYFNSSNVTPMETQRYLSKISGPLLDRIDLHIEVEPVPFEQLSEKKLGESSEYIRERVTRARHIQSKRFDALRSVHYNAQMSSKLIRTHCKLQPDAEALLKAAMKKLSLSARAYDRILKVARTIADLDQKPQVLSDHIAEAIQYRSLDRDGWMG
;
A
#
# COMPACT_ATOMS: atom_id res chain seq x y z
N MET A 1 18.21 -9.42 40.58
CA MET A 1 16.74 -9.24 40.56
C MET A 1 16.26 -9.50 39.15
N LEU A 2 15.13 -10.20 38.98
CA LEU A 2 14.51 -10.46 37.68
C LEU A 2 13.38 -9.42 37.43
N VAL A 3 13.42 -8.76 36.28
CA VAL A 3 12.40 -7.80 35.86
C VAL A 3 11.88 -8.17 34.47
N GLN A 4 10.59 -8.00 34.25
CA GLN A 4 9.91 -8.28 32.98
C GLN A 4 9.34 -7.01 32.39
N LEU A 5 9.61 -6.79 31.09
CA LEU A 5 9.10 -5.71 30.27
C LEU A 5 8.58 -6.26 28.94
N PHE A 6 7.96 -5.39 28.16
CA PHE A 6 7.35 -5.76 26.90
C PHE A 6 7.78 -4.82 25.76
N GLY A 7 8.16 -5.42 24.66
CA GLY A 7 8.39 -4.80 23.37
C GLY A 7 7.60 -5.52 22.29
N SER A 8 7.87 -5.21 21.03
CA SER A 8 7.15 -5.81 19.90
C SER A 8 8.07 -6.03 18.70
N ALA A 9 7.83 -7.08 17.94
CA ALA A 9 8.46 -7.35 16.66
C ALA A 9 7.44 -7.25 15.52
N VAL A 10 7.77 -6.57 14.43
CA VAL A 10 6.90 -6.41 13.28
C VAL A 10 7.23 -7.45 12.22
N TYR A 11 6.23 -8.24 11.80
CA TYR A 11 6.30 -9.21 10.72
C TYR A 11 5.22 -8.91 9.67
N GLY A 12 5.64 -8.61 8.47
CA GLY A 12 4.69 -8.16 7.45
C GLY A 12 4.07 -6.82 7.83
N VAL A 13 2.76 -6.80 7.98
CA VAL A 13 1.98 -5.63 8.42
C VAL A 13 1.46 -5.80 9.85
N ASP A 14 1.79 -6.89 10.52
CA ASP A 14 1.34 -7.19 11.87
C ASP A 14 2.50 -7.17 12.87
N ALA A 15 2.17 -6.94 14.12
CA ALA A 15 3.12 -6.90 15.23
C ALA A 15 2.87 -8.05 16.21
N HIS A 16 3.95 -8.53 16.84
CA HIS A 16 3.91 -9.63 17.80
C HIS A 16 4.58 -9.21 19.09
N LEU A 17 3.95 -9.55 20.21
CA LEU A 17 4.48 -9.24 21.54
C LEU A 17 5.81 -9.95 21.78
N ILE A 18 6.78 -9.22 22.31
CA ILE A 18 8.06 -9.73 22.78
C ILE A 18 8.18 -9.48 24.28
N THR A 19 8.30 -10.54 25.05
CA THR A 19 8.60 -10.46 26.48
C THR A 19 10.10 -10.34 26.68
N ILE A 20 10.54 -9.32 27.41
CA ILE A 20 11.94 -9.05 27.71
C ILE A 20 12.16 -9.22 29.20
N GLU A 21 12.96 -10.22 29.56
CA GLU A 21 13.31 -10.55 30.93
C GLU A 21 14.76 -10.14 31.18
N VAL A 22 14.98 -9.25 32.16
CA VAL A 22 16.31 -8.77 32.53
C VAL A 22 16.65 -9.28 33.91
N ASN A 23 17.72 -10.06 34.03
CA ASN A 23 18.24 -10.58 35.28
C ASN A 23 19.65 -10.07 35.54
N ILE A 24 19.91 -9.58 36.76
CA ILE A 24 21.22 -9.08 37.19
C ILE A 24 21.70 -9.91 38.38
N ASP A 25 22.86 -10.57 38.20
CA ASP A 25 23.49 -11.49 39.16
C ASP A 25 24.93 -11.09 39.47
N LYS A 26 25.57 -11.82 40.43
CA LYS A 26 27.00 -11.73 40.72
C LYS A 26 27.83 -12.19 39.51
N GLY A 27 28.91 -11.47 39.24
CA GLY A 27 29.82 -11.74 38.12
C GLY A 27 29.88 -10.58 37.18
N ILE A 28 30.60 -10.75 36.04
CA ILE A 28 30.77 -9.74 35.00
C ILE A 28 30.34 -10.35 33.67
N GLY A 29 29.58 -9.62 32.87
CA GLY A 29 29.19 -10.03 31.52
C GLY A 29 27.85 -9.46 31.06
N TYR A 30 27.65 -9.41 29.75
CA TYR A 30 26.42 -9.00 29.11
C TYR A 30 25.98 -10.07 28.12
N HIS A 31 24.86 -10.72 28.38
CA HIS A 31 24.37 -11.86 27.63
C HIS A 31 22.96 -11.61 27.13
N LEU A 32 22.77 -11.73 25.82
CA LEU A 32 21.49 -11.65 25.12
C LEU A 32 21.09 -13.00 24.57
N VAL A 33 19.87 -13.46 24.89
CA VAL A 33 19.27 -14.74 24.43
C VAL A 33 17.95 -14.44 23.72
N GLY A 34 17.51 -15.32 22.81
CA GLY A 34 16.23 -15.20 22.12
C GLY A 34 16.34 -14.65 20.70
N LEU A 35 17.41 -15.02 19.96
CA LEU A 35 17.66 -14.65 18.55
C LEU A 35 17.72 -13.13 18.27
N PRO A 36 18.45 -12.32 19.07
CA PRO A 36 18.68 -10.93 18.72
C PRO A 36 19.60 -10.81 17.49
N ASP A 37 19.37 -9.81 16.66
CA ASP A 37 20.28 -9.45 15.57
C ASP A 37 21.54 -8.70 16.06
N ASN A 38 22.41 -8.31 15.15
CA ASN A 38 23.65 -7.58 15.50
C ASN A 38 23.35 -6.18 16.06
N ALA A 39 22.33 -5.51 15.57
CA ALA A 39 21.95 -4.17 16.05
C ALA A 39 21.52 -4.20 17.52
N ILE A 40 20.80 -5.24 17.94
CA ILE A 40 20.41 -5.46 19.35
C ILE A 40 21.63 -5.86 20.17
N LYS A 41 22.58 -6.65 19.64
CA LYS A 41 23.82 -7.00 20.36
C LYS A 41 24.71 -5.80 20.62
N GLU A 42 24.69 -4.82 19.71
CA GLU A 42 25.42 -3.54 19.85
C GLU A 42 24.71 -2.54 20.78
N SER A 43 23.48 -2.79 21.18
CA SER A 43 22.71 -1.91 22.05
C SER A 43 23.39 -1.63 23.39
N ASN A 44 24.18 -2.60 23.90
CA ASN A 44 24.91 -2.43 25.15
C ASN A 44 25.85 -1.21 25.13
N PHE A 45 26.50 -0.93 24.02
CA PHE A 45 27.39 0.22 23.86
C PHE A 45 26.59 1.54 23.80
N ARG A 46 25.46 1.56 23.07
CA ARG A 46 24.60 2.74 23.01
C ARG A 46 23.96 3.03 24.38
N ILE A 47 23.42 2.01 25.03
CA ILE A 47 22.81 2.11 26.36
C ILE A 47 23.83 2.57 27.39
N ALA A 48 25.05 1.99 27.41
CA ALA A 48 26.08 2.38 28.36
C ALA A 48 26.47 3.85 28.22
N ALA A 49 26.67 4.35 27.00
CA ALA A 49 27.01 5.73 26.73
C ALA A 49 25.84 6.68 27.11
N ALA A 50 24.61 6.34 26.71
CA ALA A 50 23.44 7.14 27.02
C ALA A 50 23.21 7.25 28.54
N LEU A 51 23.26 6.13 29.28
CA LEU A 51 23.12 6.11 30.74
C LEU A 51 24.19 6.98 31.41
N GLN A 52 25.44 6.89 30.99
CA GLN A 52 26.54 7.71 31.54
C GLN A 52 26.28 9.21 31.31
N ASN A 53 25.81 9.59 30.14
CA ASN A 53 25.55 11.01 29.81
C ASN A 53 24.37 11.59 30.60
N ILE A 54 23.41 10.80 31.03
CA ILE A 54 22.28 11.26 31.86
C ILE A 54 22.48 11.02 33.37
N GLY A 55 23.71 10.65 33.80
CA GLY A 55 24.06 10.48 35.23
C GLY A 55 23.76 9.10 35.84
N TYR A 56 23.33 8.12 35.05
CA TYR A 56 23.12 6.73 35.45
C TYR A 56 24.33 5.85 35.06
N ARG A 57 24.35 4.60 35.49
CA ARG A 57 25.47 3.70 35.18
C ARG A 57 25.00 2.32 34.79
N LEU A 58 25.66 1.73 33.79
CA LEU A 58 25.53 0.31 33.53
C LEU A 58 26.13 -0.47 34.72
N PRO A 59 25.40 -1.38 35.40
CA PRO A 59 25.90 -2.11 36.56
C PRO A 59 27.10 -2.98 36.19
N GLY A 60 28.18 -2.94 36.95
CA GLY A 60 29.37 -3.80 36.80
C GLY A 60 29.11 -5.24 37.27
N LYS A 61 27.97 -5.82 36.91
CA LYS A 61 27.49 -7.15 37.27
C LYS A 61 27.20 -7.97 36.03
N LYS A 62 26.91 -9.25 36.19
CA LYS A 62 26.43 -10.09 35.09
C LYS A 62 24.99 -9.76 34.74
N ILE A 63 24.77 -9.25 33.56
CA ILE A 63 23.45 -8.93 32.99
C ILE A 63 23.07 -10.03 31.99
N THR A 64 21.95 -10.67 32.22
CA THR A 64 21.37 -11.67 31.29
C THR A 64 20.00 -11.19 30.85
N ILE A 65 19.80 -11.06 29.55
CA ILE A 65 18.55 -10.61 28.94
C ILE A 65 18.01 -11.72 28.06
N ASN A 66 16.77 -12.12 28.31
CA ASN A 66 16.05 -13.07 27.47
C ASN A 66 14.93 -12.34 26.72
N MET A 67 14.85 -12.54 25.41
CA MET A 67 13.82 -11.97 24.53
C MET A 67 12.94 -13.11 23.99
N ALA A 68 11.79 -13.33 24.60
CA ALA A 68 10.87 -14.41 24.25
C ALA A 68 9.72 -13.92 23.33
N PRO A 69 9.18 -14.79 22.44
CA PRO A 69 9.55 -16.17 22.19
C PRO A 69 10.84 -16.29 21.35
N ALA A 70 11.58 -17.40 21.52
CA ALA A 70 12.89 -17.57 20.87
C ALA A 70 12.81 -17.93 19.37
N ASP A 71 11.66 -18.35 18.85
CA ASP A 71 11.40 -18.66 17.46
C ASP A 71 11.19 -17.39 16.59
N LEU A 72 10.76 -16.29 17.23
CA LEU A 72 10.65 -14.99 16.58
C LEU A 72 11.98 -14.25 16.66
N ARG A 73 12.51 -13.83 15.50
CA ARG A 73 13.71 -13.01 15.44
C ARG A 73 13.39 -11.56 15.81
N LYS A 74 14.26 -10.92 16.57
CA LYS A 74 14.19 -9.51 16.95
C LYS A 74 15.26 -8.74 16.20
N GLU A 75 14.89 -7.60 15.63
CA GLU A 75 15.74 -6.85 14.72
C GLU A 75 15.70 -5.35 14.99
N GLY A 76 16.84 -4.70 14.75
CA GLY A 76 16.98 -3.26 14.82
C GLY A 76 17.17 -2.71 16.23
N SER A 77 17.36 -1.40 16.28
CA SER A 77 17.69 -0.64 17.50
C SER A 77 16.46 -0.24 18.33
N ALA A 78 15.24 -0.56 17.85
CA ALA A 78 13.99 -0.16 18.52
C ALA A 78 13.81 -0.71 19.94
N TYR A 79 14.58 -1.71 20.34
CA TYR A 79 14.56 -2.29 21.68
C TYR A 79 15.46 -1.60 22.68
N ASP A 80 16.32 -0.65 22.25
CA ASP A 80 17.30 0.00 23.13
C ASP A 80 16.64 0.60 24.38
N LEU A 81 15.50 1.28 24.20
CA LEU A 81 14.75 1.90 25.29
C LEU A 81 14.22 0.84 26.28
N THR A 82 13.63 -0.22 25.77
CA THR A 82 13.10 -1.32 26.62
C THR A 82 14.23 -1.98 27.43
N LEU A 83 15.38 -2.22 26.78
CA LEU A 83 16.55 -2.81 27.42
C LEU A 83 17.14 -1.88 28.47
N ALA A 84 17.27 -0.59 28.21
CA ALA A 84 17.79 0.40 29.15
C ALA A 84 16.92 0.50 30.41
N ILE A 85 15.61 0.63 30.26
CA ILE A 85 14.65 0.66 31.37
C ILE A 85 14.69 -0.63 32.16
N GLY A 86 14.75 -1.78 31.48
CA GLY A 86 14.87 -3.10 32.14
C GLY A 86 16.15 -3.25 32.96
N ILE A 87 17.28 -2.77 32.47
CA ILE A 87 18.56 -2.78 33.19
C ILE A 87 18.52 -1.86 34.42
N LEU A 88 17.97 -0.66 34.28
CA LEU A 88 17.82 0.29 35.39
C LEU A 88 16.91 -0.27 36.49
N ALA A 89 15.80 -0.87 36.12
CA ALA A 89 14.88 -1.50 37.07
C ALA A 89 15.51 -2.75 37.76
N ALA A 90 16.16 -3.63 36.99
CA ALA A 90 16.80 -4.81 37.54
C ALA A 90 18.03 -4.50 38.42
N SER A 91 18.65 -3.35 38.27
CA SER A 91 19.75 -2.83 39.10
C SER A 91 19.30 -1.93 40.24
N GLU A 92 17.99 -1.77 40.43
CA GLU A 92 17.38 -0.94 41.49
C GLU A 92 17.68 0.56 41.37
N GLN A 93 18.16 1.01 40.19
CA GLN A 93 18.36 2.42 39.89
C GLN A 93 17.03 3.11 39.48
N LEU A 94 16.08 2.37 38.98
CA LEU A 94 14.71 2.77 38.71
C LEU A 94 13.74 1.99 39.61
N LYS A 95 12.93 2.69 40.40
CA LYS A 95 11.95 2.08 41.33
C LYS A 95 10.55 2.30 40.80
N THR A 96 9.92 1.24 40.30
CA THR A 96 8.55 1.27 39.78
C THR A 96 7.92 -0.12 39.74
N ASP A 97 6.61 -0.19 39.96
CA ASP A 97 5.82 -1.42 39.89
C ASP A 97 4.94 -1.50 38.62
N THR A 98 4.96 -0.45 37.80
CA THR A 98 4.04 -0.26 36.65
C THR A 98 4.60 -0.71 35.31
N LEU A 99 5.83 -1.22 35.24
CA LEU A 99 6.48 -1.61 33.97
C LEU A 99 5.66 -2.58 33.11
N LYS A 100 4.89 -3.46 33.75
CA LYS A 100 4.08 -4.47 33.06
C LYS A 100 2.83 -3.89 32.39
N ASP A 101 2.43 -2.68 32.75
CA ASP A 101 1.24 -2.04 32.21
C ASP A 101 1.51 -1.37 30.85
N TYR A 102 2.81 -1.18 30.51
CA TYR A 102 3.23 -0.42 29.36
C TYR A 102 4.06 -1.25 28.38
N LEU A 103 3.79 -1.07 27.11
CA LEU A 103 4.69 -1.48 26.06
C LEU A 103 5.70 -0.35 25.81
N VAL A 104 7.00 -0.65 25.73
CA VAL A 104 8.06 0.34 25.64
C VAL A 104 8.95 0.05 24.45
N MET A 105 9.08 1.00 23.52
CA MET A 105 9.92 0.85 22.31
C MET A 105 10.58 2.18 21.96
N GLY A 106 11.85 2.15 21.51
CA GLY A 106 12.58 3.33 21.06
C GLY A 106 14.05 3.01 20.80
N GLU A 107 14.65 3.66 19.81
CA GLU A 107 16.10 3.68 19.63
C GLU A 107 16.68 4.80 20.52
N ILE A 108 17.84 4.56 21.15
CA ILE A 108 18.51 5.52 21.99
C ILE A 108 19.76 6.04 21.30
N ALA A 109 19.90 7.38 21.18
CA ALA A 109 21.14 8.00 20.78
C ALA A 109 22.12 8.09 21.97
N LEU A 110 23.41 8.33 21.70
CA LEU A 110 24.47 8.33 22.73
C LEU A 110 24.27 9.44 23.78
N ASP A 111 23.57 10.52 23.45
CA ASP A 111 23.23 11.62 24.34
C ASP A 111 21.96 11.36 25.18
N GLY A 112 21.29 10.21 24.98
CA GLY A 112 20.07 9.86 25.67
C GLY A 112 18.79 10.33 24.97
N SER A 113 18.88 10.99 23.81
CA SER A 113 17.71 11.34 23.00
C SER A 113 17.09 10.08 22.36
N LEU A 114 15.78 10.08 22.17
CA LEU A 114 15.06 9.00 21.52
C LEU A 114 14.92 9.27 20.02
N ARG A 115 15.13 8.24 19.22
CA ARG A 115 14.98 8.25 17.77
C ARG A 115 13.79 7.43 17.31
N PRO A 116 13.15 7.82 16.18
CA PRO A 116 11.94 7.17 15.69
C PRO A 116 12.16 5.70 15.34
N ILE A 117 11.10 4.91 15.52
CA ILE A 117 11.03 3.50 15.17
C ILE A 117 10.13 3.27 13.95
N LYS A 118 10.26 2.11 13.33
CA LYS A 118 9.38 1.66 12.25
C LYS A 118 8.24 0.82 12.81
N GLY A 119 7.04 0.92 12.20
CA GLY A 119 5.92 0.08 12.56
C GLY A 119 5.19 0.49 13.82
N ALA A 120 5.21 1.79 14.20
CA ALA A 120 4.53 2.25 15.40
C ALA A 120 3.01 1.97 15.39
N LEU A 121 2.35 2.10 14.23
CA LEU A 121 0.91 1.81 14.11
C LEU A 121 0.58 0.31 14.33
N PRO A 122 1.18 -0.68 13.63
CA PRO A 122 0.91 -2.08 13.93
C PRO A 122 1.27 -2.47 15.36
N ILE A 123 2.33 -1.90 15.94
CA ILE A 123 2.71 -2.12 17.34
C ILE A 123 1.61 -1.60 18.29
N ALA A 124 1.10 -0.38 18.08
CA ALA A 124 0.01 0.18 18.89
C ALA A 124 -1.28 -0.67 18.79
N ILE A 125 -1.63 -1.15 17.59
CA ILE A 125 -2.78 -2.04 17.39
C ILE A 125 -2.61 -3.33 18.19
N GLN A 126 -1.42 -3.92 18.18
CA GLN A 126 -1.15 -5.15 18.92
C GLN A 126 -1.15 -4.89 20.44
N ALA A 127 -0.54 -3.79 20.89
CA ALA A 127 -0.53 -3.40 22.31
C ALA A 127 -1.95 -3.25 22.88
N LEU A 128 -2.87 -2.64 22.11
CA LEU A 128 -4.30 -2.57 22.48
C LEU A 128 -4.94 -3.96 22.59
N LYS A 129 -4.67 -4.86 21.63
CA LYS A 129 -5.21 -6.23 21.64
C LYS A 129 -4.71 -7.05 22.83
N ASP A 130 -3.45 -6.84 23.22
CA ASP A 130 -2.81 -7.54 24.35
C ASP A 130 -3.20 -6.93 25.70
N GLY A 131 -3.97 -5.83 25.72
CA GLY A 131 -4.55 -5.23 26.92
C GLY A 131 -3.59 -4.32 27.69
N PHE A 132 -2.53 -3.79 27.03
CA PHE A 132 -1.66 -2.80 27.65
C PHE A 132 -2.41 -1.51 27.95
N LYS A 133 -2.10 -0.89 29.10
CA LYS A 133 -2.62 0.42 29.47
C LYS A 133 -2.11 1.53 28.54
N GLY A 134 -0.80 1.47 28.21
CA GLY A 134 -0.20 2.47 27.35
C GLY A 134 1.01 1.98 26.55
N PHE A 135 1.37 2.80 25.57
CA PHE A 135 2.52 2.61 24.70
C PHE A 135 3.46 3.82 24.80
N ILE A 136 4.68 3.57 25.30
CA ILE A 136 5.75 4.56 25.44
C ILE A 136 6.70 4.43 24.24
N LEU A 137 6.90 5.52 23.49
CA LEU A 137 7.65 5.53 22.25
C LEU A 137 8.22 6.93 21.96
N PRO A 138 9.15 7.06 20.96
CA PRO A 138 9.68 8.37 20.58
C PRO A 138 8.58 9.34 20.14
N GLN A 139 8.73 10.62 20.50
CA GLN A 139 7.78 11.70 20.19
C GLN A 139 7.40 11.77 18.71
N GLU A 140 8.35 11.54 17.81
CA GLU A 140 8.12 11.55 16.36
C GLU A 140 7.12 10.49 15.89
N ASN A 141 6.99 9.37 16.62
CA ASN A 141 6.05 8.30 16.33
C ASN A 141 4.70 8.45 17.05
N ALA A 142 4.58 9.38 18.00
CA ALA A 142 3.41 9.46 18.86
C ALA A 142 2.11 9.69 18.08
N GLN A 143 2.12 10.55 17.07
CA GLN A 143 0.95 10.80 16.23
C GLN A 143 0.50 9.55 15.45
N GLU A 144 1.46 8.76 14.94
CA GLU A 144 1.17 7.52 14.23
C GLU A 144 0.53 6.47 15.14
N ALA A 145 1.08 6.30 16.37
CA ALA A 145 0.55 5.35 17.34
C ALA A 145 -0.81 5.77 17.91
N ALA A 146 -1.02 7.07 18.14
CA ALA A 146 -2.24 7.63 18.73
C ALA A 146 -3.47 7.55 17.79
N ILE A 147 -3.28 7.18 16.51
CA ILE A 147 -4.38 6.82 15.60
C ILE A 147 -5.23 5.67 16.18
N VAL A 148 -4.61 4.80 16.98
CA VAL A 148 -5.28 3.67 17.63
C VAL A 148 -6.02 4.17 18.87
N SER A 149 -7.32 4.30 18.78
CA SER A 149 -8.15 4.65 19.93
C SER A 149 -8.22 3.51 20.94
N GLY A 150 -8.14 3.84 22.24
CA GLY A 150 -8.31 2.86 23.33
C GLY A 150 -7.01 2.40 23.99
N ILE A 151 -5.86 2.94 23.59
CA ILE A 151 -4.58 2.81 24.25
C ILE A 151 -3.99 4.19 24.52
N ASP A 152 -3.42 4.42 25.72
CA ASP A 152 -2.75 5.67 26.04
C ASP A 152 -1.37 5.71 25.36
N VAL A 153 -1.10 6.75 24.57
CA VAL A 153 0.16 6.92 23.82
C VAL A 153 1.01 8.01 24.45
N TYR A 154 2.22 7.67 24.89
CA TYR A 154 3.16 8.59 25.52
C TYR A 154 4.37 8.80 24.61
N GLY A 155 4.37 9.93 23.87
CA GLY A 155 5.52 10.35 23.07
C GLY A 155 6.56 11.01 23.95
N MET A 156 7.81 10.53 23.92
CA MET A 156 8.91 11.06 24.73
C MET A 156 10.13 11.36 23.86
N SER A 157 10.89 12.39 24.22
CA SER A 157 12.05 12.84 23.47
C SER A 157 13.38 12.30 24.02
N THR A 158 13.41 11.94 25.29
CA THR A 158 14.63 11.52 25.98
C THR A 158 14.40 10.31 26.89
N LEU A 159 15.48 9.54 27.14
CA LEU A 159 15.48 8.45 28.13
C LEU A 159 15.17 8.95 29.54
N LEU A 160 15.62 10.18 29.89
CA LEU A 160 15.36 10.77 31.19
C LEU A 160 13.86 11.03 31.41
N GLU A 161 13.13 11.52 30.39
CA GLU A 161 11.67 11.68 30.48
C GLU A 161 10.95 10.35 30.76
N VAL A 162 11.42 9.25 30.17
CA VAL A 162 10.86 7.90 30.42
C VAL A 162 11.13 7.45 31.85
N ILE A 163 12.34 7.70 32.37
CA ILE A 163 12.71 7.39 33.76
C ILE A 163 11.84 8.20 34.73
N ASP A 164 11.73 9.52 34.53
CA ASP A 164 10.94 10.41 35.39
C ASP A 164 9.45 10.06 35.36
N PHE A 165 8.93 9.62 34.24
CA PHE A 165 7.56 9.11 34.12
C PHE A 165 7.34 7.87 35.01
N PHE A 166 8.22 6.85 34.92
CA PHE A 166 8.08 5.63 35.71
C PHE A 166 8.33 5.88 37.21
N GLU A 167 9.12 6.86 37.59
CA GLU A 167 9.33 7.26 38.97
C GLU A 167 8.25 8.22 39.53
N GLY A 168 7.28 8.59 38.69
CA GLY A 168 6.21 9.54 39.07
C GLY A 168 6.69 10.97 39.34
N LYS A 169 7.88 11.32 38.84
CA LYS A 169 8.45 12.69 38.97
C LYS A 169 7.87 13.66 37.96
N SER A 170 7.42 13.15 36.82
CA SER A 170 6.76 13.93 35.76
C SER A 170 5.38 13.39 35.46
N THR A 171 4.41 14.32 35.25
CA THR A 171 3.08 13.97 34.75
C THR A 171 3.04 14.26 33.26
N ILE A 172 3.15 13.23 32.44
CA ILE A 172 3.03 13.34 30.98
C ILE A 172 1.62 12.89 30.61
N GLU A 173 0.86 13.77 29.97
CA GLU A 173 -0.48 13.44 29.48
C GLU A 173 -0.38 12.58 28.22
N PRO A 174 -1.23 11.55 28.06
CA PRO A 174 -1.27 10.76 26.86
C PRO A 174 -1.73 11.59 25.66
N LEU A 175 -1.15 11.36 24.50
CA LEU A 175 -1.59 11.99 23.26
C LEU A 175 -2.90 11.33 22.79
N ILE A 176 -3.99 12.06 22.91
CA ILE A 176 -5.32 11.62 22.46
C ILE A 176 -5.63 12.29 21.12
N ILE A 177 -5.96 11.50 20.12
CA ILE A 177 -6.29 11.98 18.78
C ILE A 177 -7.69 11.49 18.41
N ASN A 178 -8.52 12.42 17.89
CA ASN A 178 -9.74 12.03 17.21
C ASN A 178 -9.41 11.65 15.76
N THR A 179 -9.10 10.37 15.56
CA THR A 179 -8.68 9.82 14.25
C THR A 179 -9.69 10.10 13.15
N ARG A 180 -11.00 10.06 13.45
CA ARG A 180 -12.05 10.33 12.48
C ARG A 180 -12.07 11.79 12.05
N GLU A 181 -11.95 12.70 12.99
CA GLU A 181 -11.93 14.13 12.71
C GLU A 181 -10.69 14.53 11.90
N ILE A 182 -9.49 14.04 12.30
CA ILE A 182 -8.25 14.26 11.54
C ILE A 182 -8.38 13.70 10.12
N PHE A 183 -8.94 12.52 9.98
CA PHE A 183 -9.14 11.90 8.67
C PHE A 183 -10.06 12.76 7.79
N GLU A 184 -11.20 13.21 8.31
CA GLU A 184 -12.17 14.06 7.58
C GLU A 184 -11.56 15.42 7.21
N GLN A 185 -10.79 16.06 8.10
CA GLN A 185 -10.10 17.33 7.82
C GLN A 185 -8.93 17.21 6.84
N GLN A 186 -8.32 16.03 6.74
CA GLN A 186 -7.16 15.78 5.89
C GLN A 186 -7.50 15.14 4.54
N LEU A 187 -8.77 14.85 4.27
CA LEU A 187 -9.20 14.38 2.95
C LEU A 187 -8.81 15.41 1.90
N ARG A 188 -7.66 15.20 1.28
CA ARG A 188 -7.15 16.03 0.20
C ARG A 188 -7.16 15.24 -1.09
N PHE A 189 -7.62 15.88 -2.14
CA PHE A 189 -7.49 15.36 -3.49
C PHE A 189 -6.18 15.87 -4.10
N PRO A 190 -5.59 15.11 -5.06
CA PRO A 190 -4.43 15.60 -5.79
C PRO A 190 -4.68 16.96 -6.44
N GLU A 191 -3.67 17.82 -6.48
CA GLU A 191 -3.73 19.15 -7.11
C GLU A 191 -3.93 19.08 -8.63
N LEU A 192 -3.60 17.93 -9.24
CA LEU A 192 -3.76 17.71 -10.66
C LEU A 192 -5.24 17.51 -11.01
N ASP A 193 -5.77 18.31 -11.93
CA ASP A 193 -7.17 18.29 -12.36
C ASP A 193 -7.33 17.83 -13.83
N PHE A 194 -8.42 17.08 -14.10
CA PHE A 194 -8.81 16.71 -15.46
C PHE A 194 -9.28 17.92 -16.27
N ALA A 195 -9.67 19.02 -15.66
CA ALA A 195 -9.99 20.27 -16.35
C ALA A 195 -8.82 20.79 -17.21
N ASP A 196 -7.57 20.51 -16.81
CA ASP A 196 -6.37 20.89 -17.56
C ASP A 196 -6.15 20.04 -18.82
N VAL A 197 -6.84 18.90 -18.95
CA VAL A 197 -6.71 17.99 -20.09
C VAL A 197 -7.56 18.51 -21.24
N LYS A 198 -6.91 18.94 -22.31
CA LYS A 198 -7.57 19.43 -23.52
C LYS A 198 -7.99 18.27 -24.40
N GLY A 199 -9.23 18.31 -24.92
CA GLY A 199 -9.79 17.22 -25.75
C GLY A 199 -9.77 15.86 -25.05
N GLN A 200 -9.53 14.80 -25.82
CA GLN A 200 -9.38 13.41 -25.37
C GLN A 200 -10.59 12.85 -24.57
N GLU A 201 -11.81 13.22 -24.96
CA GLU A 201 -13.04 12.88 -24.22
C GLU A 201 -13.25 11.36 -24.08
N THR A 202 -12.92 10.57 -25.12
CA THR A 202 -13.00 9.11 -25.10
C THR A 202 -12.05 8.51 -24.04
N ILE A 203 -10.87 9.13 -23.87
CA ILE A 203 -9.89 8.64 -22.89
C ILE A 203 -10.33 9.03 -21.48
N LYS A 204 -10.84 10.25 -21.29
CA LYS A 204 -11.44 10.68 -20.01
C LYS A 204 -12.58 9.75 -19.60
N ARG A 205 -13.46 9.37 -20.54
CA ARG A 205 -14.55 8.41 -20.29
C ARG A 205 -14.02 7.04 -19.93
N CYS A 206 -12.99 6.54 -20.62
CA CYS A 206 -12.34 5.28 -20.29
C CYS A 206 -11.75 5.30 -18.87
N MET A 207 -11.09 6.41 -18.48
CA MET A 207 -10.53 6.57 -17.13
C MET A 207 -11.61 6.70 -16.06
N GLU A 208 -12.75 7.33 -16.35
CA GLU A 208 -13.92 7.37 -15.47
C GLU A 208 -14.47 5.97 -15.22
N ILE A 209 -14.61 5.15 -16.27
CA ILE A 209 -15.05 3.75 -16.16
C ILE A 209 -14.04 2.94 -15.34
N ALA A 210 -12.74 3.11 -15.63
CA ALA A 210 -11.68 2.47 -14.86
C ALA A 210 -11.74 2.82 -13.37
N ALA A 211 -11.89 4.10 -13.05
CA ALA A 211 -12.03 4.57 -11.67
C ALA A 211 -13.30 4.04 -11.00
N ALA A 212 -14.43 4.02 -11.71
CA ALA A 212 -15.71 3.57 -11.17
C ALA A 212 -15.72 2.06 -10.87
N GLY A 213 -15.16 1.23 -11.75
CA GLY A 213 -15.17 -0.23 -11.61
C GLY A 213 -13.93 -0.82 -10.95
N GLY A 214 -12.87 -0.02 -10.74
CA GLY A 214 -11.56 -0.52 -10.29
C GLY A 214 -10.87 -1.37 -11.37
N HIS A 215 -11.07 -1.02 -12.65
CA HIS A 215 -10.54 -1.75 -13.79
C HIS A 215 -9.10 -1.37 -14.10
N ASN A 216 -8.29 -2.36 -14.42
CA ASN A 216 -6.95 -2.15 -14.94
C ASN A 216 -7.02 -1.61 -16.37
N ILE A 217 -6.13 -0.66 -16.71
CA ILE A 217 -6.13 0.03 -18.00
C ILE A 217 -4.75 0.06 -18.63
N ILE A 218 -4.67 -0.06 -19.95
CA ILE A 218 -3.48 0.20 -20.74
C ILE A 218 -3.72 1.31 -21.75
N LEU A 219 -2.83 2.30 -21.72
CA LEU A 219 -2.83 3.48 -22.62
C LEU A 219 -1.81 3.24 -23.73
N ILE A 220 -2.24 3.22 -24.98
CA ILE A 220 -1.42 2.93 -26.16
C ILE A 220 -1.37 4.16 -27.05
N GLY A 221 -0.19 4.67 -27.34
CA GLY A 221 -0.10 5.85 -28.22
C GLY A 221 1.33 6.31 -28.40
N PRO A 222 1.56 7.24 -29.35
CA PRO A 222 2.88 7.75 -29.65
C PRO A 222 3.50 8.52 -28.47
N PRO A 223 4.82 8.73 -28.47
CA PRO A 223 5.47 9.63 -27.53
C PRO A 223 4.82 11.03 -27.58
N GLY A 224 4.67 11.68 -26.43
CA GLY A 224 4.06 13.02 -26.36
C GLY A 224 2.53 13.05 -26.40
N ALA A 225 1.84 11.92 -26.56
CA ALA A 225 0.36 11.88 -26.56
C ALA A 225 -0.30 12.15 -25.19
N GLY A 226 0.47 12.36 -24.13
CA GLY A 226 -0.07 12.72 -22.80
C GLY A 226 -0.38 11.54 -21.89
N LYS A 227 0.02 10.30 -22.20
CA LYS A 227 -0.27 9.09 -21.41
C LYS A 227 0.10 9.22 -19.94
N THR A 228 1.32 9.65 -19.64
CA THR A 228 1.82 9.84 -18.26
C THR A 228 1.08 10.98 -17.55
N MET A 229 0.72 12.05 -18.26
CA MET A 229 -0.06 13.17 -17.74
C MET A 229 -1.47 12.73 -17.31
N LEU A 230 -2.12 11.90 -18.13
CA LEU A 230 -3.43 11.32 -17.83
C LEU A 230 -3.36 10.38 -16.62
N ALA A 231 -2.38 9.44 -16.60
CA ALA A 231 -2.19 8.50 -15.52
C ALA A 231 -2.01 9.18 -14.14
N LYS A 232 -1.22 10.27 -14.09
CA LYS A 232 -1.01 11.05 -12.86
C LYS A 232 -2.26 11.75 -12.34
N ARG A 233 -3.26 12.00 -13.20
CA ARG A 233 -4.54 12.61 -12.81
C ARG A 233 -5.57 11.61 -12.34
N LEU A 234 -5.40 10.31 -12.62
CA LEU A 234 -6.37 9.28 -12.23
C LEU A 234 -6.72 9.30 -10.72
N PRO A 235 -5.77 9.48 -9.79
CA PRO A 235 -6.10 9.58 -8.36
C PRO A 235 -7.09 10.71 -8.02
N SER A 236 -7.16 11.78 -8.83
CA SER A 236 -8.07 12.91 -8.57
C SER A 236 -9.55 12.58 -8.80
N ILE A 237 -9.85 11.54 -9.59
CA ILE A 237 -11.21 11.09 -9.87
C ILE A 237 -11.59 9.81 -9.11
N LEU A 238 -10.66 9.21 -8.38
CA LEU A 238 -10.98 8.06 -7.52
C LEU A 238 -11.82 8.52 -6.31
N PRO A 239 -12.72 7.67 -5.81
CA PRO A 239 -13.44 7.97 -4.58
C PRO A 239 -12.47 8.22 -3.42
N PRO A 240 -12.84 9.06 -2.45
CA PRO A 240 -12.03 9.22 -1.23
C PRO A 240 -11.82 7.86 -0.56
N MET A 241 -10.70 7.71 0.15
CA MET A 241 -10.47 6.51 0.96
C MET A 241 -11.48 6.46 2.10
N SER A 242 -11.87 5.25 2.50
CA SER A 242 -12.51 5.06 3.81
C SER A 242 -11.45 5.08 4.91
N LEU A 243 -11.85 5.29 6.16
CA LEU A 243 -10.93 5.21 7.30
C LEU A 243 -10.26 3.83 7.39
N GLY A 244 -11.00 2.75 7.09
CA GLY A 244 -10.44 1.39 7.04
C GLY A 244 -9.35 1.23 5.98
N GLU A 245 -9.59 1.70 4.75
CA GLU A 245 -8.57 1.71 3.69
C GLU A 245 -7.35 2.55 4.07
N ALA A 246 -7.57 3.71 4.71
CA ALA A 246 -6.49 4.59 5.17
C ALA A 246 -5.61 3.90 6.24
N LEU A 247 -6.21 3.25 7.22
CA LEU A 247 -5.50 2.50 8.26
C LEU A 247 -4.70 1.32 7.68
N GLU A 248 -5.30 0.54 6.78
CA GLU A 248 -4.64 -0.59 6.13
C GLU A 248 -3.45 -0.13 5.28
N THR A 249 -3.61 0.94 4.51
CA THR A 249 -2.53 1.56 3.73
C THR A 249 -1.45 2.11 4.64
N THR A 250 -1.82 2.77 5.75
CA THR A 250 -0.86 3.33 6.70
C THR A 250 -0.01 2.25 7.34
N LYS A 251 -0.56 1.08 7.69
CA LYS A 251 0.22 -0.05 8.21
C LYS A 251 1.37 -0.44 7.31
N ILE A 252 1.12 -0.54 5.98
CA ILE A 252 2.16 -0.90 5.00
C ILE A 252 3.26 0.17 4.97
N HIS A 253 2.88 1.45 4.97
CA HIS A 253 3.84 2.57 4.97
C HIS A 253 4.61 2.69 6.28
N SER A 254 3.96 2.38 7.42
CA SER A 254 4.52 2.37 8.76
C SER A 254 5.71 1.41 8.90
N VAL A 255 5.55 0.18 8.41
CA VAL A 255 6.62 -0.86 8.43
C VAL A 255 7.89 -0.41 7.71
N LEU A 256 7.78 0.47 6.72
CA LEU A 256 8.93 1.06 6.03
C LEU A 256 9.44 2.37 6.67
N GLY A 257 8.77 2.88 7.70
CA GLY A 257 9.06 4.19 8.29
C GLY A 257 8.74 5.34 7.32
N ARG A 258 7.73 5.18 6.46
CA ARG A 258 7.34 6.17 5.43
C ARG A 258 6.06 6.94 5.80
N VAL A 259 5.60 6.82 7.02
CA VAL A 259 4.48 7.63 7.52
C VAL A 259 4.99 9.04 7.80
N LYS A 260 4.34 10.05 7.23
CA LYS A 260 4.71 11.46 7.43
C LYS A 260 4.16 11.97 8.76
N GLU A 261 4.57 13.17 9.17
CA GLU A 261 4.23 13.87 10.43
C GLU A 261 2.75 13.85 10.86
N LYS A 262 1.83 13.61 9.92
CA LYS A 262 0.39 13.55 10.20
C LYS A 262 -0.14 12.17 10.60
N GLY A 263 0.72 11.18 10.69
CA GLY A 263 0.41 9.86 11.23
C GLY A 263 -0.46 8.95 10.35
N LEU A 264 -1.26 9.47 9.40
CA LEU A 264 -2.19 8.70 8.59
C LEU A 264 -1.99 8.97 7.08
N VAL A 265 -2.03 7.93 6.26
CA VAL A 265 -2.11 8.06 4.80
C VAL A 265 -3.57 8.36 4.44
N HIS A 266 -3.85 9.59 4.03
CA HIS A 266 -5.21 10.11 3.76
C HIS A 266 -5.55 10.24 2.28
N SER A 267 -4.59 10.03 1.38
CA SER A 267 -4.78 10.08 -0.07
C SER A 267 -4.38 8.76 -0.72
N ARG A 268 -5.08 8.38 -1.80
CA ARG A 268 -4.75 7.14 -2.53
C ARG A 268 -3.32 7.21 -3.07
N PRO A 269 -2.46 6.24 -2.74
CA PRO A 269 -1.09 6.22 -3.23
C PRO A 269 -1.02 6.17 -4.75
N PHE A 270 -0.07 6.92 -5.33
CA PHE A 270 0.30 6.81 -6.73
C PHE A 270 1.77 6.39 -6.80
N ARG A 271 2.02 5.17 -7.30
CA ARG A 271 3.37 4.62 -7.43
C ARG A 271 3.71 4.45 -8.91
N ALA A 272 4.87 4.96 -9.29
CA ALA A 272 5.33 4.93 -10.68
C ALA A 272 6.82 4.49 -10.71
N PRO A 273 7.10 3.19 -10.52
CA PRO A 273 8.45 2.69 -10.58
C PRO A 273 9.00 2.78 -12.00
N HIS A 274 10.30 3.07 -12.11
CA HIS A 274 10.98 3.09 -13.39
C HIS A 274 11.12 1.68 -13.98
N HIS A 275 11.14 1.51 -15.30
CA HIS A 275 11.19 0.21 -15.96
C HIS A 275 12.47 -0.61 -15.64
N THR A 276 13.53 0.02 -15.13
CA THR A 276 14.75 -0.65 -14.65
C THR A 276 14.64 -1.28 -13.27
N ILE A 277 13.48 -1.15 -12.61
CA ILE A 277 13.24 -1.72 -11.27
C ILE A 277 13.51 -3.23 -11.25
N SER A 278 14.05 -3.75 -10.15
CA SER A 278 14.18 -5.19 -9.93
C SER A 278 12.84 -5.81 -9.47
N ASP A 279 12.68 -7.11 -9.69
CA ASP A 279 11.57 -7.89 -9.18
C ASP A 279 11.41 -7.79 -7.65
N VAL A 280 12.54 -7.82 -6.91
CA VAL A 280 12.55 -7.63 -5.45
C VAL A 280 12.06 -6.24 -5.05
N ALA A 281 12.43 -5.19 -5.77
CA ALA A 281 11.99 -3.82 -5.45
C ALA A 281 10.50 -3.63 -5.81
N LEU A 282 10.00 -4.30 -6.84
CA LEU A 282 8.60 -4.22 -7.25
C LEU A 282 7.69 -5.00 -6.32
N VAL A 283 7.99 -6.28 -6.06
CA VAL A 283 7.14 -7.20 -5.28
C VAL A 283 7.41 -7.09 -3.79
N GLY A 284 8.66 -6.84 -3.44
CA GLY A 284 9.17 -6.89 -2.10
C GLY A 284 10.13 -8.07 -1.90
N GLY A 285 10.83 -8.08 -0.80
CA GLY A 285 11.83 -9.10 -0.49
C GLY A 285 12.97 -8.58 0.35
N GLY A 286 14.15 -9.15 0.15
CA GLY A 286 15.34 -8.89 0.95
C GLY A 286 15.62 -10.05 1.90
N GLN A 287 16.69 -9.91 2.68
CA GLN A 287 17.01 -10.87 3.74
C GLN A 287 15.88 -10.91 4.77
N TYR A 288 15.27 -9.75 5.02
CA TYR A 288 14.06 -9.53 5.78
C TYR A 288 12.98 -9.07 4.81
N PRO A 289 11.89 -9.84 4.64
CA PRO A 289 10.85 -9.50 3.71
C PRO A 289 10.26 -8.13 4.01
N GLN A 290 10.44 -7.18 3.09
CA GLN A 290 9.84 -5.85 3.14
C GLN A 290 8.87 -5.66 1.97
N PRO A 291 7.82 -4.84 2.12
CA PRO A 291 6.88 -4.59 1.05
C PRO A 291 7.55 -3.82 -0.10
N GLY A 292 7.22 -4.19 -1.35
CA GLY A 292 7.66 -3.52 -2.57
C GLY A 292 6.69 -2.44 -3.04
N GLU A 293 6.95 -1.90 -4.25
CA GLU A 293 6.12 -0.84 -4.86
C GLU A 293 4.67 -1.27 -5.07
N ILE A 294 4.42 -2.56 -5.33
CA ILE A 294 3.07 -3.14 -5.46
C ILE A 294 2.27 -2.97 -4.17
N SER A 295 2.86 -3.33 -3.03
CA SER A 295 2.19 -3.17 -1.72
C SER A 295 2.09 -1.71 -1.30
N LEU A 296 3.06 -0.86 -1.68
CA LEU A 296 3.00 0.58 -1.45
C LEU A 296 1.93 1.28 -2.29
N ALA A 297 1.47 0.65 -3.39
CA ALA A 297 0.36 1.13 -4.20
C ALA A 297 -1.01 0.66 -3.67
N HIS A 298 -1.06 -0.08 -2.55
CA HIS A 298 -2.30 -0.61 -1.97
C HIS A 298 -3.35 0.48 -1.79
N ASN A 299 -4.60 0.19 -2.17
CA ASN A 299 -5.74 1.11 -2.21
C ASN A 299 -5.52 2.35 -3.11
N GLY A 300 -4.56 2.28 -4.02
CA GLY A 300 -4.18 3.37 -4.92
C GLY A 300 -3.94 2.90 -6.35
N VAL A 301 -2.98 3.53 -7.01
CA VAL A 301 -2.62 3.32 -8.41
C VAL A 301 -1.15 2.91 -8.54
N LEU A 302 -0.90 1.83 -9.28
CA LEU A 302 0.41 1.46 -9.77
C LEU A 302 0.50 1.82 -11.26
N PHE A 303 1.36 2.76 -11.61
CA PHE A 303 1.59 3.18 -12.98
C PHE A 303 2.89 2.60 -13.52
N LEU A 304 2.79 1.82 -14.60
CA LEU A 304 3.94 1.27 -15.31
C LEU A 304 4.06 1.95 -16.68
N ASP A 305 4.94 2.92 -16.77
CA ASP A 305 5.24 3.61 -18.03
C ASP A 305 6.17 2.75 -18.90
N GLU A 306 5.97 2.78 -20.22
CA GLU A 306 6.76 1.99 -21.17
C GLU A 306 6.74 0.49 -20.85
N LEU A 307 5.57 -0.10 -20.65
CA LEU A 307 5.38 -1.48 -20.22
C LEU A 307 6.29 -2.52 -20.92
N PRO A 308 6.53 -2.49 -22.26
CA PRO A 308 7.42 -3.45 -22.93
C PRO A 308 8.91 -3.29 -22.61
N GLU A 309 9.31 -2.20 -21.92
CA GLU A 309 10.70 -1.98 -21.52
C GLU A 309 11.05 -2.62 -20.17
N PHE A 310 10.04 -3.02 -19.41
CA PHE A 310 10.27 -3.82 -18.19
C PHE A 310 10.82 -5.20 -18.52
N LYS A 311 11.69 -5.70 -17.66
CA LYS A 311 12.16 -7.09 -17.77
C LYS A 311 10.98 -8.05 -17.69
N ARG A 312 10.99 -9.10 -18.52
CA ARG A 312 9.90 -10.08 -18.55
C ARG A 312 9.64 -10.73 -17.19
N SER A 313 10.72 -11.02 -16.42
CA SER A 313 10.59 -11.55 -15.05
C SER A 313 9.80 -10.63 -14.13
N VAL A 314 10.01 -9.31 -14.24
CA VAL A 314 9.31 -8.28 -13.47
C VAL A 314 7.82 -8.23 -13.82
N LEU A 315 7.47 -8.40 -15.09
CA LEU A 315 6.07 -8.43 -15.54
C LEU A 315 5.35 -9.72 -15.11
N GLU A 316 6.05 -10.87 -15.13
CA GLU A 316 5.44 -12.15 -14.75
C GLU A 316 5.08 -12.22 -13.25
N VAL A 317 5.87 -11.62 -12.37
CA VAL A 317 5.57 -11.60 -10.92
C VAL A 317 4.35 -10.72 -10.58
N MET A 318 3.91 -9.84 -11.50
CA MET A 318 2.70 -9.03 -11.36
C MET A 318 1.40 -9.85 -11.44
N ARG A 319 1.45 -11.06 -12.02
CA ARG A 319 0.25 -11.85 -12.31
C ARG A 319 -0.50 -12.25 -11.05
N GLN A 320 0.21 -12.67 -10.01
CA GLN A 320 -0.40 -13.05 -8.75
C GLN A 320 -1.04 -11.85 -8.04
N PRO A 321 -0.35 -10.74 -7.80
CA PRO A 321 -0.95 -9.57 -7.13
C PRO A 321 -2.19 -9.01 -7.84
N LEU A 322 -2.24 -9.05 -9.17
CA LEU A 322 -3.39 -8.61 -9.95
C LEU A 322 -4.62 -9.52 -9.79
N GLU A 323 -4.42 -10.78 -9.40
CA GLU A 323 -5.49 -11.77 -9.22
C GLU A 323 -5.89 -11.87 -7.75
N ASP A 324 -4.92 -12.13 -6.86
CA ASP A 324 -5.12 -12.43 -5.45
C ASP A 324 -5.19 -11.17 -4.57
N ARG A 325 -4.68 -10.02 -5.07
CA ARG A 325 -4.56 -8.73 -4.35
C ARG A 325 -3.72 -8.80 -3.09
N GLU A 326 -2.84 -9.73 -3.08
CA GLU A 326 -1.83 -9.90 -2.05
C GLU A 326 -0.53 -10.38 -2.67
N VAL A 327 0.56 -10.11 -1.98
CA VAL A 327 1.91 -10.55 -2.34
C VAL A 327 2.45 -11.41 -1.23
N THR A 328 2.73 -12.67 -1.52
CA THR A 328 3.38 -13.58 -0.58
C THR A 328 4.87 -13.69 -0.90
N ILE A 329 5.70 -13.28 0.05
CA ILE A 329 7.15 -13.36 -0.01
C ILE A 329 7.60 -14.54 0.84
N SER A 330 8.00 -15.63 0.19
CA SER A 330 8.53 -16.81 0.88
C SER A 330 10.05 -16.82 0.84
N ARG A 331 10.67 -17.04 2.00
CA ARG A 331 12.09 -17.26 2.20
C ARG A 331 12.29 -18.49 3.09
N ALA A 332 13.49 -19.06 3.12
CA ALA A 332 13.77 -20.30 3.86
C ALA A 332 13.29 -20.30 5.32
N LYS A 333 13.20 -19.13 5.96
CA LYS A 333 12.81 -18.97 7.38
C LYS A 333 11.51 -18.19 7.59
N PHE A 334 10.97 -17.54 6.55
CA PHE A 334 9.84 -16.62 6.69
C PHE A 334 8.90 -16.72 5.49
N THR A 335 7.63 -16.67 5.75
CA THR A 335 6.60 -16.41 4.74
C THR A 335 5.76 -15.24 5.24
N VAL A 336 5.73 -14.17 4.46
CA VAL A 336 5.01 -12.94 4.81
C VAL A 336 4.11 -12.56 3.64
N THR A 337 2.87 -12.22 3.95
CA THR A 337 1.90 -11.74 2.97
C THR A 337 1.61 -10.26 3.20
N TYR A 338 1.67 -9.47 2.13
CA TYR A 338 1.35 -8.06 2.13
C TYR A 338 0.11 -7.80 1.28
N PRO A 339 -0.84 -6.97 1.73
CA PRO A 339 -1.95 -6.52 0.91
C PRO A 339 -1.45 -5.75 -0.33
N SER A 340 -2.09 -5.96 -1.47
CA SER A 340 -1.72 -5.33 -2.74
C SER A 340 -2.91 -5.06 -3.66
N SER A 341 -4.01 -4.58 -3.08
CA SER A 341 -5.19 -4.17 -3.86
C SER A 341 -4.94 -2.79 -4.49
N PHE A 342 -4.43 -2.78 -5.71
CA PHE A 342 -4.16 -1.57 -6.48
C PHE A 342 -4.86 -1.61 -7.84
N MET A 343 -5.02 -0.45 -8.46
CA MET A 343 -5.42 -0.32 -9.85
C MET A 343 -4.18 -0.17 -10.73
N LEU A 344 -4.01 -1.08 -11.70
CA LEU A 344 -2.91 -1.01 -12.65
C LEU A 344 -3.27 -0.04 -13.77
N VAL A 345 -2.40 0.95 -13.97
CA VAL A 345 -2.36 1.77 -15.18
C VAL A 345 -1.05 1.47 -15.89
N ALA A 346 -1.12 0.97 -17.10
CA ALA A 346 0.06 0.74 -17.93
C ALA A 346 0.07 1.72 -19.10
N SER A 347 1.25 2.07 -19.61
CA SER A 347 1.38 2.78 -20.85
C SER A 347 2.36 2.08 -21.78
N MET A 348 2.15 2.22 -23.10
CA MET A 348 3.11 1.74 -24.08
C MET A 348 3.00 2.52 -25.38
N ASN A 349 4.07 2.44 -26.18
CA ASN A 349 4.03 2.88 -27.54
C ASN A 349 3.49 1.75 -28.45
N PRO A 350 2.88 2.05 -29.60
CA PRO A 350 2.31 1.04 -30.47
C PRO A 350 3.36 0.18 -31.19
N SER A 351 4.59 0.69 -31.29
CA SER A 351 5.73 -0.01 -31.94
C SER A 351 7.05 0.46 -31.31
N PRO A 352 8.18 -0.17 -31.63
CA PRO A 352 9.50 0.28 -31.19
C PRO A 352 9.88 1.69 -31.66
N SER A 353 9.36 2.12 -32.84
CA SER A 353 9.56 3.50 -33.32
C SER A 353 8.68 4.52 -32.65
N GLY A 354 7.68 4.09 -31.89
CA GLY A 354 6.73 4.96 -31.22
C GLY A 354 5.46 5.27 -32.01
N TYR A 355 5.34 4.89 -33.28
CA TYR A 355 4.21 5.23 -34.15
C TYR A 355 3.56 3.99 -34.76
N PHE A 356 2.24 4.02 -35.03
CA PHE A 356 1.47 2.90 -35.60
C PHE A 356 1.93 2.45 -36.99
N ASN A 357 2.25 3.39 -37.87
CA ASN A 357 2.59 3.11 -39.28
C ASN A 357 3.97 3.67 -39.62
N SER A 358 5.00 3.19 -38.96
CA SER A 358 6.37 3.61 -39.26
C SER A 358 6.96 2.74 -40.36
N SER A 359 7.39 3.36 -41.46
CA SER A 359 8.11 2.68 -42.55
C SER A 359 9.47 2.10 -42.10
N ASN A 360 9.95 2.50 -40.91
CA ASN A 360 11.26 2.12 -40.38
C ASN A 360 11.23 0.90 -39.47
N VAL A 361 10.08 0.27 -39.24
CA VAL A 361 9.94 -0.92 -38.36
C VAL A 361 9.23 -2.01 -39.11
N THR A 362 9.82 -3.18 -39.13
CA THR A 362 9.22 -4.36 -39.75
C THR A 362 8.08 -4.93 -38.86
N PRO A 363 7.09 -5.62 -39.49
CA PRO A 363 6.05 -6.33 -38.72
C PRO A 363 6.65 -7.30 -37.68
N MET A 364 7.76 -7.95 -38.01
CA MET A 364 8.45 -8.88 -37.12
C MET A 364 9.04 -8.16 -35.87
N GLU A 365 9.60 -6.98 -36.05
CA GLU A 365 10.12 -6.17 -34.91
C GLU A 365 8.97 -5.70 -34.01
N THR A 366 7.85 -5.27 -34.59
CA THR A 366 6.65 -4.90 -33.81
C THR A 366 6.12 -6.10 -33.04
N GLN A 367 6.01 -7.26 -33.67
CA GLN A 367 5.58 -8.49 -33.01
C GLN A 367 6.54 -8.90 -31.88
N ARG A 368 7.85 -8.80 -32.09
CA ARG A 368 8.87 -9.06 -31.05
C ARG A 368 8.75 -8.07 -29.89
N TYR A 369 8.44 -6.80 -30.16
CA TYR A 369 8.23 -5.79 -29.13
C TYR A 369 6.99 -6.10 -28.30
N LEU A 370 5.85 -6.43 -28.93
CA LEU A 370 4.61 -6.78 -28.26
C LEU A 370 4.71 -8.08 -27.48
N SER A 371 5.47 -9.07 -27.99
CA SER A 371 5.66 -10.38 -27.32
C SER A 371 6.44 -10.31 -26.01
N LYS A 372 7.06 -9.15 -25.68
CA LYS A 372 7.63 -8.93 -24.35
C LYS A 372 6.55 -8.95 -23.27
N ILE A 373 5.32 -8.55 -23.59
CA ILE A 373 4.16 -8.61 -22.69
C ILE A 373 3.47 -9.94 -22.90
N SER A 374 3.36 -10.74 -21.85
CA SER A 374 2.69 -12.05 -21.97
C SER A 374 1.17 -11.91 -22.12
N GLY A 375 0.58 -12.79 -22.92
CA GLY A 375 -0.88 -12.87 -23.05
C GLY A 375 -1.60 -12.95 -21.70
N PRO A 376 -1.15 -13.81 -20.75
CA PRO A 376 -1.74 -13.89 -19.41
C PRO A 376 -1.69 -12.58 -18.61
N LEU A 377 -0.74 -11.68 -18.83
CA LEU A 377 -0.71 -10.36 -18.19
C LEU A 377 -1.74 -9.44 -18.85
N LEU A 378 -1.80 -9.40 -20.19
CA LEU A 378 -2.80 -8.63 -20.93
C LEU A 378 -4.22 -9.06 -20.61
N ASP A 379 -4.44 -10.36 -20.44
CA ASP A 379 -5.73 -10.89 -19.97
C ASP A 379 -6.21 -10.31 -18.63
N ARG A 380 -5.32 -9.71 -17.81
CA ARG A 380 -5.65 -9.07 -16.53
C ARG A 380 -5.87 -7.58 -16.63
N ILE A 381 -5.71 -7.02 -17.82
CA ILE A 381 -6.02 -5.62 -18.11
C ILE A 381 -7.42 -5.58 -18.76
N ASP A 382 -8.34 -4.85 -18.11
CA ASP A 382 -9.75 -4.84 -18.54
C ASP A 382 -10.01 -3.90 -19.70
N LEU A 383 -9.30 -2.74 -19.73
CA LEU A 383 -9.52 -1.64 -20.65
C LEU A 383 -8.26 -1.36 -21.46
N HIS A 384 -8.40 -1.35 -22.78
CA HIS A 384 -7.36 -1.01 -23.74
C HIS A 384 -7.81 0.22 -24.52
N ILE A 385 -7.03 1.31 -24.46
CA ILE A 385 -7.40 2.58 -25.12
C ILE A 385 -6.23 3.14 -25.90
N GLU A 386 -6.51 3.56 -27.14
CA GLU A 386 -5.57 4.29 -27.98
C GLU A 386 -5.60 5.77 -27.62
N VAL A 387 -4.42 6.35 -27.37
CA VAL A 387 -4.22 7.76 -27.02
C VAL A 387 -3.63 8.47 -28.22
N GLU A 388 -4.44 9.26 -28.89
CA GLU A 388 -4.01 10.07 -30.01
C GLU A 388 -3.44 11.42 -29.53
N PRO A 389 -2.47 11.99 -30.26
CA PRO A 389 -2.01 13.36 -30.00
C PRO A 389 -3.15 14.35 -30.14
N VAL A 390 -3.21 15.32 -29.24
CA VAL A 390 -4.24 16.39 -29.30
C VAL A 390 -3.91 17.35 -30.45
N PRO A 391 -4.86 17.62 -31.37
CA PRO A 391 -4.67 18.63 -32.43
C PRO A 391 -4.36 20.00 -31.85
N PHE A 392 -3.56 20.79 -32.58
CA PHE A 392 -3.14 22.12 -32.15
C PHE A 392 -4.32 23.05 -31.83
N GLU A 393 -5.39 22.95 -32.61
CA GLU A 393 -6.61 23.76 -32.46
C GLU A 393 -7.23 23.53 -31.06
N GLN A 394 -7.30 22.28 -30.61
CA GLN A 394 -7.83 21.92 -29.27
C GLN A 394 -6.87 22.35 -28.16
N LEU A 395 -5.55 22.30 -28.39
CA LEU A 395 -4.55 22.77 -27.41
C LEU A 395 -4.66 24.27 -27.17
N SER A 396 -4.97 25.05 -28.22
CA SER A 396 -5.07 26.50 -28.15
C SER A 396 -6.40 27.01 -27.58
N GLU A 397 -7.40 26.15 -27.44
CA GLU A 397 -8.69 26.51 -26.83
C GLU A 397 -8.53 26.99 -25.39
N LYS A 398 -9.18 28.14 -25.08
CA LYS A 398 -9.21 28.66 -23.69
C LYS A 398 -10.20 27.93 -22.78
N LYS A 399 -11.08 27.10 -23.35
CA LYS A 399 -12.08 26.38 -22.59
C LYS A 399 -11.41 25.27 -21.74
N LEU A 400 -11.67 25.27 -20.44
CA LEU A 400 -11.28 24.20 -19.56
C LEU A 400 -12.13 22.96 -19.83
N GLY A 401 -11.54 21.78 -19.63
CA GLY A 401 -12.25 20.52 -19.65
C GLY A 401 -13.18 20.36 -18.44
N GLU A 402 -13.82 19.20 -18.35
CA GLU A 402 -14.61 18.83 -17.17
C GLU A 402 -13.68 18.62 -15.96
N SER A 403 -14.06 19.16 -14.79
CA SER A 403 -13.23 19.07 -13.59
C SER A 403 -13.20 17.66 -13.02
N SER A 404 -12.12 17.32 -12.35
CA SER A 404 -11.98 16.06 -11.59
C SER A 404 -13.08 15.89 -10.55
N GLU A 405 -13.60 16.96 -9.99
CA GLU A 405 -14.66 16.93 -8.99
C GLU A 405 -15.96 16.34 -9.55
N TYR A 406 -16.43 16.84 -10.71
CA TYR A 406 -17.65 16.32 -11.35
C TYR A 406 -17.50 14.84 -11.77
N ILE A 407 -16.34 14.48 -12.32
CA ILE A 407 -16.07 13.08 -12.68
C ILE A 407 -16.09 12.22 -11.42
N ARG A 408 -15.42 12.64 -10.33
CA ARG A 408 -15.36 11.94 -9.06
C ARG A 408 -16.74 11.75 -8.42
N GLU A 409 -17.63 12.71 -8.54
CA GLU A 409 -19.01 12.55 -8.04
C GLU A 409 -19.75 11.42 -8.75
N ARG A 410 -19.63 11.33 -10.10
CA ARG A 410 -20.24 10.21 -10.85
C ARG A 410 -19.60 8.87 -10.47
N VAL A 411 -18.29 8.83 -10.38
CA VAL A 411 -17.53 7.65 -9.94
C VAL A 411 -17.96 7.22 -8.54
N THR A 412 -18.10 8.17 -7.61
CA THR A 412 -18.50 7.87 -6.23
C THR A 412 -19.94 7.33 -6.17
N ARG A 413 -20.87 7.88 -6.97
CA ARG A 413 -22.23 7.34 -7.07
C ARG A 413 -22.25 5.89 -7.58
N ALA A 414 -21.48 5.60 -8.64
CA ALA A 414 -21.37 4.24 -9.17
C ALA A 414 -20.74 3.27 -8.14
N ARG A 415 -19.73 3.70 -7.40
CA ARG A 415 -19.13 2.92 -6.31
C ARG A 415 -20.11 2.64 -5.18
N HIS A 416 -20.97 3.59 -4.84
CA HIS A 416 -22.00 3.38 -3.84
C HIS A 416 -23.02 2.31 -4.26
N ILE A 417 -23.40 2.26 -5.54
CA ILE A 417 -24.24 1.18 -6.10
C ILE A 417 -23.53 -0.18 -5.94
N GLN A 418 -22.24 -0.23 -6.24
CA GLN A 418 -21.43 -1.45 -6.12
C GLN A 418 -21.27 -1.88 -4.66
N SER A 419 -20.99 -0.94 -3.76
CA SER A 419 -20.91 -1.22 -2.32
C SER A 419 -22.17 -1.86 -1.78
N LYS A 420 -23.36 -1.35 -2.14
CA LYS A 420 -24.64 -1.97 -1.77
C LYS A 420 -24.82 -3.36 -2.40
N ARG A 421 -24.37 -3.55 -3.64
CA ARG A 421 -24.44 -4.84 -4.34
C ARG A 421 -23.61 -5.92 -3.66
N PHE A 422 -22.47 -5.56 -3.09
CA PHE A 422 -21.49 -6.45 -2.51
C PHE A 422 -21.41 -6.43 -0.98
N ASP A 423 -22.37 -5.77 -0.32
CA ASP A 423 -22.36 -5.55 1.14
C ASP A 423 -22.19 -6.85 1.96
N ALA A 424 -22.81 -7.95 1.48
CA ALA A 424 -22.66 -9.26 2.11
C ALA A 424 -21.30 -9.96 1.84
N LEU A 425 -20.43 -9.37 1.01
CA LEU A 425 -19.18 -9.99 0.56
C LEU A 425 -17.98 -9.23 1.12
N ARG A 426 -17.18 -9.90 1.98
CA ARG A 426 -16.00 -9.28 2.61
C ARG A 426 -14.84 -8.98 1.66
N SER A 427 -14.74 -9.67 0.50
CA SER A 427 -13.58 -9.62 -0.40
C SER A 427 -13.86 -8.94 -1.74
N VAL A 428 -15.09 -8.46 -2.00
CA VAL A 428 -15.49 -7.84 -3.26
C VAL A 428 -16.06 -6.46 -2.97
N HIS A 429 -15.43 -5.43 -3.50
CA HIS A 429 -15.81 -4.03 -3.26
C HIS A 429 -16.26 -3.31 -4.54
N TYR A 430 -15.83 -3.79 -5.71
CA TYR A 430 -16.14 -3.20 -7.02
C TYR A 430 -16.21 -4.24 -8.15
N ASN A 431 -16.79 -3.84 -9.27
CA ASN A 431 -17.15 -4.75 -10.36
C ASN A 431 -15.96 -5.52 -10.95
N ALA A 432 -14.77 -4.92 -11.06
CA ALA A 432 -13.57 -5.63 -11.55
C ALA A 432 -13.24 -6.87 -10.71
N GLN A 433 -13.71 -6.92 -9.48
CA GLN A 433 -13.45 -8.00 -8.53
C GLN A 433 -14.44 -9.17 -8.62
N MET A 434 -15.50 -9.04 -9.42
CA MET A 434 -16.49 -10.11 -9.56
C MET A 434 -15.86 -11.42 -10.07
N SER A 435 -16.18 -12.52 -9.39
CA SER A 435 -15.95 -13.87 -9.91
C SER A 435 -16.95 -14.20 -11.02
N SER A 436 -16.69 -15.24 -11.83
CA SER A 436 -17.62 -15.69 -12.87
C SER A 436 -19.01 -16.03 -12.31
N LYS A 437 -19.11 -16.46 -11.03
CA LYS A 437 -20.40 -16.66 -10.35
C LYS A 437 -21.15 -15.34 -10.16
N LEU A 438 -20.46 -14.29 -9.70
CA LEU A 438 -21.05 -12.97 -9.48
C LEU A 438 -21.41 -12.28 -10.79
N ILE A 439 -20.63 -12.48 -11.86
CA ILE A 439 -20.94 -12.00 -13.20
C ILE A 439 -22.30 -12.56 -13.66
N ARG A 440 -22.51 -13.89 -13.56
CA ARG A 440 -23.79 -14.52 -13.92
C ARG A 440 -24.96 -13.96 -13.12
N THR A 441 -24.74 -13.55 -11.88
CA THR A 441 -25.78 -13.01 -11.01
C THR A 441 -26.12 -11.56 -11.34
N HIS A 442 -25.08 -10.71 -11.56
CA HIS A 442 -25.23 -9.26 -11.62
C HIS A 442 -25.12 -8.65 -13.03
N CYS A 443 -24.67 -9.43 -14.01
CA CYS A 443 -24.50 -8.98 -15.40
C CYS A 443 -25.50 -9.70 -16.34
N LYS A 444 -26.76 -9.84 -15.93
CA LYS A 444 -27.79 -10.43 -16.79
C LYS A 444 -28.03 -9.52 -17.99
N LEU A 445 -27.95 -10.09 -19.19
CA LEU A 445 -28.15 -9.38 -20.43
C LEU A 445 -29.59 -9.51 -20.92
N GLN A 446 -30.05 -8.50 -21.65
CA GLN A 446 -31.26 -8.58 -22.47
C GLN A 446 -30.94 -9.30 -23.79
N PRO A 447 -31.94 -9.85 -24.51
CA PRO A 447 -31.71 -10.63 -25.73
C PRO A 447 -30.93 -9.86 -26.83
N ASP A 448 -31.17 -8.56 -26.98
CA ASP A 448 -30.45 -7.68 -27.92
C ASP A 448 -28.98 -7.48 -27.54
N ALA A 449 -28.70 -7.24 -26.26
CA ALA A 449 -27.36 -7.12 -25.71
C ALA A 449 -26.58 -8.45 -25.82
N GLU A 450 -27.24 -9.59 -25.59
CA GLU A 450 -26.66 -10.91 -25.74
C GLU A 450 -26.33 -11.21 -27.21
N ALA A 451 -27.23 -10.89 -28.14
CA ALA A 451 -27.01 -11.05 -29.56
C ALA A 451 -25.82 -10.22 -30.07
N LEU A 452 -25.72 -8.96 -29.62
CA LEU A 452 -24.61 -8.07 -29.92
C LEU A 452 -23.26 -8.64 -29.40
N LEU A 453 -23.23 -9.07 -28.15
CA LEU A 453 -22.01 -9.64 -27.55
C LEU A 453 -21.60 -10.92 -28.27
N LYS A 454 -22.54 -11.81 -28.59
CA LYS A 454 -22.29 -13.05 -29.36
C LYS A 454 -21.71 -12.74 -30.74
N ALA A 455 -22.26 -11.75 -31.45
CA ALA A 455 -21.75 -11.33 -32.75
C ALA A 455 -20.32 -10.77 -32.66
N ALA A 456 -20.04 -9.93 -31.62
CA ALA A 456 -18.70 -9.40 -31.37
C ALA A 456 -17.69 -10.50 -31.03
N MET A 457 -18.05 -11.44 -30.14
CA MET A 457 -17.22 -12.61 -29.81
C MET A 457 -16.79 -13.41 -31.03
N LYS A 458 -17.73 -13.65 -31.96
CA LYS A 458 -17.45 -14.37 -33.22
C LYS A 458 -16.59 -13.54 -34.17
N LYS A 459 -16.93 -12.24 -34.37
CA LYS A 459 -16.25 -11.36 -35.33
C LYS A 459 -14.81 -11.01 -34.91
N LEU A 460 -14.58 -10.84 -33.61
CA LEU A 460 -13.28 -10.41 -33.05
C LEU A 460 -12.49 -11.57 -32.43
N SER A 461 -12.94 -12.84 -32.62
CA SER A 461 -12.30 -14.06 -32.07
C SER A 461 -11.94 -13.95 -30.57
N LEU A 462 -12.84 -13.34 -29.79
CA LEU A 462 -12.56 -13.03 -28.37
C LEU A 462 -12.58 -14.30 -27.50
N SER A 463 -11.68 -14.36 -26.52
CA SER A 463 -11.59 -15.46 -25.57
C SER A 463 -12.73 -15.44 -24.52
N ALA A 464 -12.94 -16.56 -23.82
CA ALA A 464 -13.89 -16.62 -22.68
C ALA A 464 -13.52 -15.61 -21.55
N ARG A 465 -12.22 -15.31 -21.38
CA ARG A 465 -11.77 -14.29 -20.43
C ARG A 465 -12.17 -12.88 -20.88
N ALA A 466 -12.04 -12.58 -22.17
CA ALA A 466 -12.51 -11.33 -22.74
C ALA A 466 -14.02 -11.13 -22.54
N TYR A 467 -14.82 -12.20 -22.66
CA TYR A 467 -16.25 -12.20 -22.36
C TYR A 467 -16.54 -11.73 -20.94
N ASP A 468 -15.90 -12.33 -19.94
CA ASP A 468 -16.08 -11.95 -18.53
C ASP A 468 -15.66 -10.48 -18.28
N ARG A 469 -14.56 -10.01 -18.95
CA ARG A 469 -14.09 -8.61 -18.83
C ARG A 469 -15.09 -7.63 -19.42
N ILE A 470 -15.59 -7.89 -20.62
CA ILE A 470 -16.61 -7.07 -21.27
C ILE A 470 -17.84 -6.92 -20.35
N LEU A 471 -18.31 -8.00 -19.75
CA LEU A 471 -19.46 -7.97 -18.84
C LEU A 471 -19.19 -7.14 -17.57
N LYS A 472 -18.01 -7.23 -16.98
CA LYS A 472 -17.63 -6.41 -15.82
C LYS A 472 -17.60 -4.92 -16.16
N VAL A 473 -17.00 -4.57 -17.31
CA VAL A 473 -16.93 -3.20 -17.81
C VAL A 473 -18.32 -2.68 -18.15
N ALA A 474 -19.15 -3.43 -18.89
CA ALA A 474 -20.52 -3.06 -19.23
C ALA A 474 -21.38 -2.86 -17.97
N ARG A 475 -21.22 -3.70 -16.93
CA ARG A 475 -21.88 -3.49 -15.64
C ARG A 475 -21.45 -2.16 -14.97
N THR A 476 -20.17 -1.80 -15.09
CA THR A 476 -19.67 -0.55 -14.55
C THR A 476 -20.21 0.67 -15.31
N ILE A 477 -20.32 0.58 -16.64
CA ILE A 477 -20.94 1.62 -17.47
C ILE A 477 -22.40 1.79 -17.08
N ALA A 478 -23.15 0.69 -16.93
CA ALA A 478 -24.53 0.73 -16.46
C ALA A 478 -24.70 1.31 -15.04
N ASP A 479 -23.72 1.09 -14.15
CA ASP A 479 -23.72 1.72 -12.81
C ASP A 479 -23.46 3.23 -12.88
N LEU A 480 -22.57 3.68 -13.77
CA LEU A 480 -22.35 5.11 -14.05
C LEU A 480 -23.61 5.78 -14.59
N ASP A 481 -24.33 5.09 -15.46
CA ASP A 481 -25.59 5.54 -16.04
C ASP A 481 -26.80 5.30 -15.10
N GLN A 482 -26.57 4.80 -13.88
CA GLN A 482 -27.58 4.49 -12.86
C GLN A 482 -28.68 3.54 -13.37
N LYS A 483 -28.32 2.62 -14.27
CA LYS A 483 -29.24 1.63 -14.84
C LYS A 483 -29.15 0.31 -14.07
N PRO A 484 -30.30 -0.29 -13.68
CA PRO A 484 -30.30 -1.58 -12.97
C PRO A 484 -29.85 -2.75 -13.85
N GLN A 485 -30.07 -2.66 -15.16
CA GLN A 485 -29.75 -3.70 -16.16
C GLN A 485 -28.66 -3.24 -17.11
N VAL A 486 -27.91 -4.22 -17.65
CA VAL A 486 -26.93 -3.98 -18.71
C VAL A 486 -27.66 -3.99 -20.05
N LEU A 487 -27.62 -2.85 -20.76
CA LEU A 487 -28.23 -2.63 -22.06
C LEU A 487 -27.22 -2.85 -23.20
N SER A 488 -27.73 -2.93 -24.44
CA SER A 488 -26.91 -3.06 -25.66
C SER A 488 -25.87 -1.95 -25.82
N ASP A 489 -26.20 -0.71 -25.48
CA ASP A 489 -25.27 0.43 -25.56
C ASP A 489 -24.08 0.24 -24.60
N HIS A 490 -24.32 -0.26 -23.38
CA HIS A 490 -23.24 -0.54 -22.42
C HIS A 490 -22.30 -1.64 -22.91
N ILE A 491 -22.84 -2.66 -23.62
CA ILE A 491 -22.04 -3.73 -24.24
C ILE A 491 -21.24 -3.15 -25.41
N ALA A 492 -21.87 -2.31 -26.26
CA ALA A 492 -21.21 -1.69 -27.40
C ALA A 492 -20.02 -0.83 -26.96
N GLU A 493 -20.20 0.02 -25.92
CA GLU A 493 -19.13 0.82 -25.34
C GLU A 493 -18.02 -0.08 -24.76
N ALA A 494 -18.36 -1.12 -23.99
CA ALA A 494 -17.39 -2.01 -23.36
C ALA A 494 -16.52 -2.77 -24.38
N ILE A 495 -17.08 -3.16 -25.54
CA ILE A 495 -16.35 -3.84 -26.60
C ILE A 495 -15.29 -2.94 -27.23
N GLN A 496 -15.53 -1.62 -27.31
CA GLN A 496 -14.57 -0.66 -27.89
C GLN A 496 -13.25 -0.61 -27.08
N TYR A 497 -13.30 -0.89 -25.79
CA TYR A 497 -12.13 -0.93 -24.93
C TYR A 497 -11.36 -2.24 -24.94
N ARG A 498 -11.55 -3.08 -25.97
CA ARG A 498 -10.81 -4.34 -26.20
C ARG A 498 -10.04 -4.32 -27.51
N SER A 499 -9.39 -3.20 -27.83
CA SER A 499 -8.69 -3.02 -29.11
C SER A 499 -7.52 -3.98 -29.32
N LEU A 500 -6.82 -4.40 -28.25
CA LEU A 500 -5.69 -5.33 -28.33
C LEU A 500 -6.10 -6.81 -28.56
N ASP A 501 -7.37 -7.16 -28.39
CA ASP A 501 -7.85 -8.52 -28.61
C ASP A 501 -8.18 -8.79 -30.09
N ARG A 502 -8.05 -7.78 -30.96
CA ARG A 502 -8.32 -7.91 -32.41
C ARG A 502 -7.20 -8.70 -33.07
N ASP A 503 -7.56 -9.52 -34.06
CA ASP A 503 -6.60 -10.27 -34.86
C ASP A 503 -5.51 -9.37 -35.45
N GLY A 504 -4.24 -9.73 -35.24
CA GLY A 504 -3.09 -8.99 -35.75
C GLY A 504 -2.27 -8.21 -34.69
N TRP A 505 -2.76 -8.07 -33.45
CA TRP A 505 -1.97 -7.43 -32.40
C TRP A 505 -1.11 -8.42 -31.58
N MET A 506 -1.55 -9.69 -31.48
CA MET A 506 -0.83 -10.77 -30.77
C MET A 506 -0.72 -12.07 -31.57
N GLY A 507 -1.14 -12.12 -32.82
CA GLY A 507 -1.11 -13.30 -33.71
C GLY A 507 0.18 -13.48 -34.46
#